data_4c939c741a23129da469448ed781761a
#
_entry.id   4c939c741a23129da469448ed781761a
#
_cell.length_a   1.000
_cell.length_b   1.000
_cell.length_c   1.000
_cell.angle_alpha   90.00
_cell.angle_beta   90.00
_cell.angle_gamma   90.00
#
_symmetry.space_group_name_H-M   'P 1'
#
loop_
_entity.id
_entity.type
_entity.pdbx_description
1 polymer ?
#
loop_
_entity_poly.entity_id
_entity_poly.type
_entity_poly.pdbx_seq_one_letter_code
_entity_poly.pdbx_strand_id
1 'polypeptide(L)'
;MNSWIKESIFYQFYTLGFCGVLEPSRVYDEENRLTKIEKWIPHLKEMSVNAIYFAPIFESSYHGYDTKDYYKVDKRLGSNKNFKELCEKLHENNIKIVLDGVFNHVGREFWAFEDVVKNGKNSRYCNWFVNLNFDSRSLMGDEFNYQSWNGCYDLVKLNLKNQEQRSF
;
A
#
# COMPACT_ATOMS: atom_id res chain seq x y z
N MET A 1 13.37 -18.72 -14.54
CA MET A 1 12.30 -17.69 -14.60
C MET A 1 10.97 -18.39 -14.75
N ASN A 2 10.01 -18.10 -13.88
CA ASN A 2 8.70 -18.74 -13.95
C ASN A 2 8.06 -18.43 -15.31
N SER A 3 7.73 -19.46 -16.10
CA SER A 3 7.21 -19.34 -17.47
C SER A 3 5.86 -18.63 -17.54
N TRP A 4 5.06 -18.69 -16.47
CA TRP A 4 3.70 -18.19 -16.46
C TRP A 4 3.58 -16.69 -16.79
N ILE A 5 4.57 -15.85 -16.40
CA ILE A 5 4.54 -14.41 -16.68
C ILE A 5 4.55 -14.14 -18.19
N LYS A 6 5.29 -14.94 -18.96
CA LYS A 6 5.41 -14.77 -20.42
C LYS A 6 4.12 -15.17 -21.17
N GLU A 7 3.30 -15.98 -20.53
CA GLU A 7 2.04 -16.51 -21.06
C GLU A 7 0.82 -15.78 -20.49
N SER A 8 1.06 -14.71 -19.69
CA SER A 8 -0.01 -14.00 -19.01
C SER A 8 -0.47 -12.76 -19.77
N ILE A 9 -1.78 -12.58 -19.78
CA ILE A 9 -2.44 -11.32 -20.12
C ILE A 9 -2.83 -10.69 -18.79
N PHE A 10 -2.19 -9.54 -18.50
CA PHE A 10 -2.40 -8.81 -17.25
C PHE A 10 -3.52 -7.78 -17.40
N TYR A 11 -4.36 -7.68 -16.37
CA TYR A 11 -5.25 -6.55 -16.16
C TYR A 11 -4.87 -5.82 -14.88
N GLN A 12 -4.73 -4.50 -14.94
CA GLN A 12 -4.40 -3.69 -13.77
C GLN A 12 -5.65 -3.02 -13.23
N PHE A 13 -5.87 -3.16 -11.92
CA PHE A 13 -6.83 -2.36 -11.18
C PHE A 13 -6.13 -1.24 -10.41
N TYR A 14 -6.54 0.01 -10.62
CA TYR A 14 -6.34 1.05 -9.62
C TYR A 14 -7.42 0.87 -8.56
N THR A 15 -7.09 0.10 -7.53
CA THR A 15 -8.05 -0.57 -6.65
C THR A 15 -8.98 0.42 -5.93
N LEU A 16 -8.41 1.46 -5.31
CA LEU A 16 -9.20 2.50 -4.62
C LEU A 16 -10.15 3.21 -5.60
N GLY A 17 -9.64 3.62 -6.76
CA GLY A 17 -10.45 4.29 -7.79
C GLY A 17 -11.55 3.41 -8.35
N PHE A 18 -11.22 2.17 -8.71
CA PHE A 18 -12.19 1.21 -9.21
C PHE A 18 -13.30 0.91 -8.20
N CYS A 19 -12.94 0.82 -6.93
CA CYS A 19 -13.89 0.62 -5.82
C CYS A 19 -14.66 1.90 -5.42
N GLY A 20 -14.30 3.07 -5.97
CA GLY A 20 -15.00 4.33 -5.73
C GLY A 20 -14.71 4.96 -4.37
N VAL A 21 -13.48 4.82 -3.88
CA VAL A 21 -13.07 5.30 -2.55
C VAL A 21 -11.88 6.27 -2.62
N LEU A 22 -11.93 7.19 -3.57
CA LEU A 22 -10.84 8.15 -3.81
C LEU A 22 -10.87 9.38 -2.89
N GLU A 23 -11.97 9.65 -2.20
CA GLU A 23 -12.10 10.84 -1.35
C GLU A 23 -11.63 10.55 0.08
N PRO A 24 -10.42 11.00 0.50
CA PRO A 24 -9.89 10.70 1.83
C PRO A 24 -10.68 11.30 2.98
N SER A 25 -11.33 12.47 2.73
CA SER A 25 -12.13 13.18 3.72
C SER A 25 -13.49 12.52 4.00
N ARG A 26 -13.92 11.57 3.15
CA ARG A 26 -15.17 10.86 3.30
C ARG A 26 -15.02 9.72 4.30
N VAL A 27 -15.88 9.68 5.28
CA VAL A 27 -16.04 8.49 6.13
C VAL A 27 -16.72 7.41 5.30
N TYR A 28 -16.02 6.29 5.08
CA TYR A 28 -16.57 5.12 4.43
C TYR A 28 -17.06 4.14 5.52
N ASP A 29 -18.24 3.61 5.33
CA ASP A 29 -18.77 2.50 6.13
C ASP A 29 -17.96 1.21 5.86
N GLU A 30 -18.09 0.24 6.75
CA GLU A 30 -17.44 -1.08 6.65
C GLU A 30 -18.12 -1.96 5.58
N GLU A 31 -18.10 -1.52 4.33
CA GLU A 31 -18.63 -2.27 3.20
C GLU A 31 -17.53 -3.05 2.49
N ASN A 32 -17.81 -4.28 2.09
CA ASN A 32 -16.92 -5.05 1.22
C ASN A 32 -17.02 -4.55 -0.24
N ARG A 33 -16.22 -3.53 -0.58
CA ARG A 33 -16.18 -2.95 -1.93
C ARG A 33 -15.38 -3.79 -2.93
N LEU A 34 -14.60 -4.75 -2.45
CA LEU A 34 -13.88 -5.70 -3.31
C LEU A 34 -14.83 -6.58 -4.12
N THR A 35 -16.10 -6.72 -3.70
CA THR A 35 -17.15 -7.38 -4.48
C THR A 35 -17.35 -6.77 -5.87
N LYS A 36 -16.98 -5.52 -6.10
CA LYS A 36 -17.01 -4.90 -7.43
C LYS A 36 -16.02 -5.59 -8.38
N ILE A 37 -14.84 -5.96 -7.88
CA ILE A 37 -13.83 -6.68 -8.65
C ILE A 37 -14.29 -8.12 -8.91
N GLU A 38 -14.89 -8.77 -7.91
CA GLU A 38 -15.46 -10.10 -8.06
C GLU A 38 -16.48 -10.15 -9.22
N LYS A 39 -17.37 -9.17 -9.31
CA LYS A 39 -18.36 -9.07 -10.39
C LYS A 39 -17.74 -8.91 -11.77
N TRP A 40 -16.47 -8.52 -11.86
CA TRP A 40 -15.73 -8.37 -13.12
C TRP A 40 -15.08 -9.67 -13.60
N ILE A 41 -15.03 -10.72 -12.80
CA ILE A 41 -14.39 -12.01 -13.17
C ILE A 41 -14.90 -12.54 -14.53
N PRO A 42 -16.22 -12.56 -14.83
CA PRO A 42 -16.69 -13.01 -16.14
C PRO A 42 -16.09 -12.19 -17.28
N HIS A 43 -16.08 -10.86 -17.17
CA HIS A 43 -15.52 -9.96 -18.19
C HIS A 43 -14.01 -10.17 -18.37
N LEU A 44 -13.26 -10.34 -17.27
CA LEU A 44 -11.83 -10.65 -17.36
C LEU A 44 -11.57 -11.95 -18.12
N LYS A 45 -12.41 -12.95 -17.91
CA LYS A 45 -12.34 -14.24 -18.64
C LYS A 45 -12.64 -14.07 -20.14
N GLU A 46 -13.65 -13.28 -20.49
CA GLU A 46 -13.96 -12.96 -21.90
C GLU A 46 -12.77 -12.31 -22.60
N MET A 47 -11.99 -11.48 -21.90
CA MET A 47 -10.77 -10.86 -22.40
C MET A 47 -9.53 -11.79 -22.33
N SER A 48 -9.70 -13.06 -21.92
CA SER A 48 -8.61 -14.01 -21.71
C SER A 48 -7.55 -13.55 -20.69
N VAL A 49 -7.93 -12.66 -19.76
CA VAL A 49 -7.07 -12.23 -18.67
C VAL A 49 -6.85 -13.39 -17.70
N ASN A 50 -5.59 -13.70 -17.40
CA ASN A 50 -5.20 -14.77 -16.49
C ASN A 50 -4.26 -14.28 -15.36
N ALA A 51 -4.02 -12.97 -15.28
CA ALA A 51 -3.32 -12.33 -14.19
C ALA A 51 -3.87 -10.93 -13.90
N ILE A 52 -4.00 -10.59 -12.62
CA ILE A 52 -4.37 -9.25 -12.17
C ILE A 52 -3.19 -8.63 -11.44
N TYR A 53 -2.92 -7.37 -11.74
CA TYR A 53 -2.06 -6.51 -10.95
C TYR A 53 -2.94 -5.52 -10.18
N PHE A 54 -2.93 -5.64 -8.86
CA PHE A 54 -3.57 -4.67 -7.97
C PHE A 54 -2.61 -3.54 -7.66
N ALA A 55 -2.94 -2.29 -8.02
CA ALA A 55 -2.35 -1.12 -7.41
C ALA A 55 -2.55 -1.18 -5.88
N PRO A 56 -1.80 -0.39 -5.07
CA PRO A 56 -1.73 -0.62 -3.64
C PRO A 56 -3.09 -0.85 -2.98
N ILE A 57 -3.16 -1.91 -2.18
CA ILE A 57 -4.37 -2.33 -1.45
C ILE A 57 -4.23 -2.23 0.07
N PHE A 58 -3.01 -1.94 0.53
CA PHE A 58 -2.71 -1.86 1.95
C PHE A 58 -3.26 -0.57 2.57
N GLU A 59 -3.49 -0.61 3.89
CA GLU A 59 -4.00 0.55 4.63
C GLU A 59 -3.16 1.79 4.34
N SER A 60 -3.80 2.87 3.91
CA SER A 60 -3.16 4.11 3.47
C SER A 60 -3.94 5.33 3.91
N SER A 61 -3.28 6.52 3.91
CA SER A 61 -3.95 7.77 4.28
C SER A 61 -4.84 8.28 3.16
N TYR A 62 -4.35 8.26 1.90
CA TYR A 62 -5.02 8.91 0.77
C TYR A 62 -5.13 8.02 -0.47
N HIS A 63 -4.03 7.82 -1.18
CA HIS A 63 -4.03 7.31 -2.56
C HIS A 63 -3.49 5.87 -2.70
N GLY A 64 -3.18 5.20 -1.60
CA GLY A 64 -2.65 3.84 -1.60
C GLY A 64 -1.12 3.77 -1.59
N TYR A 65 -0.42 4.72 -2.21
CA TYR A 65 1.06 4.76 -2.21
C TYR A 65 1.65 5.36 -0.94
N ASP A 66 0.84 5.85 -0.05
CA ASP A 66 1.16 6.41 1.27
C ASP A 66 0.80 5.42 2.38
N THR A 67 1.41 4.24 2.31
CA THR A 67 1.11 3.10 3.17
C THR A 67 1.29 3.43 4.66
N LYS A 68 0.30 3.01 5.45
CA LYS A 68 0.29 3.10 6.92
C LYS A 68 0.58 1.76 7.58
N ASP A 69 0.08 0.68 6.99
CA ASP A 69 0.20 -0.66 7.55
C ASP A 69 0.16 -1.70 6.42
N TYR A 70 1.25 -2.45 6.24
CA TYR A 70 1.35 -3.50 5.22
C TYR A 70 0.64 -4.81 5.60
N TYR A 71 0.21 -4.96 6.84
CA TYR A 71 -0.51 -6.16 7.30
C TYR A 71 -2.03 -6.05 7.17
N LYS A 72 -2.52 -4.88 6.81
CA LYS A 72 -3.95 -4.61 6.68
C LYS A 72 -4.31 -4.20 5.27
N VAL A 73 -5.40 -4.75 4.78
CA VAL A 73 -6.10 -4.21 3.61
C VAL A 73 -6.74 -2.88 4.00
N ASP A 74 -6.69 -1.92 3.10
CA ASP A 74 -7.31 -0.60 3.32
C ASP A 74 -8.79 -0.76 3.68
N LYS A 75 -9.16 -0.26 4.84
CA LYS A 75 -10.52 -0.39 5.38
C LYS A 75 -11.60 0.17 4.45
N ARG A 76 -11.24 1.10 3.57
CA ARG A 76 -12.13 1.64 2.54
C ARG A 76 -12.50 0.61 1.48
N LEU A 77 -11.68 -0.42 1.30
CA LEU A 77 -11.92 -1.53 0.37
C LEU A 77 -12.67 -2.68 1.04
N GLY A 78 -12.44 -2.88 2.33
CA GLY A 78 -12.96 -3.98 3.12
C GLY A 78 -11.94 -4.48 4.14
N SER A 79 -11.96 -5.76 4.45
CA SER A 79 -11.09 -6.40 5.42
C SER A 79 -10.10 -7.38 4.78
N ASN A 80 -9.09 -7.81 5.56
CA ASN A 80 -8.20 -8.91 5.15
C ASN A 80 -8.97 -10.18 4.77
N LYS A 81 -10.08 -10.46 5.48
CA LYS A 81 -10.96 -11.59 5.19
C LYS A 81 -11.61 -11.43 3.81
N ASN A 82 -12.16 -10.25 3.51
CA ASN A 82 -12.78 -9.99 2.21
C ASN A 82 -11.76 -10.10 1.06
N PHE A 83 -10.54 -9.64 1.26
CA PHE A 83 -9.50 -9.78 0.25
C PHE A 83 -9.09 -11.25 0.05
N LYS A 84 -8.99 -12.03 1.12
CA LYS A 84 -8.73 -13.47 1.03
C LYS A 84 -9.82 -14.18 0.22
N GLU A 85 -11.09 -13.90 0.50
CA GLU A 85 -12.24 -14.45 -0.24
C GLU A 85 -12.18 -14.09 -1.73
N LEU A 86 -11.82 -12.84 -2.07
CA LEU A 86 -11.61 -12.43 -3.45
C LEU A 86 -10.45 -13.19 -4.11
N CYS A 87 -9.33 -13.39 -3.40
CA CYS A 87 -8.19 -14.16 -3.92
C CYS A 87 -8.59 -15.61 -4.24
N GLU A 88 -9.34 -16.26 -3.35
CA GLU A 88 -9.84 -17.62 -3.55
C GLU A 88 -10.68 -17.70 -4.84
N LYS A 89 -11.64 -16.78 -5.03
CA LYS A 89 -12.47 -16.72 -6.24
C LYS A 89 -11.68 -16.46 -7.51
N LEU A 90 -10.67 -15.60 -7.46
CA LEU A 90 -9.79 -15.35 -8.61
C LEU A 90 -8.98 -16.60 -8.97
N HIS A 91 -8.43 -17.29 -7.97
CA HIS A 91 -7.68 -18.53 -8.17
C HIS A 91 -8.56 -19.68 -8.71
N GLU A 92 -9.80 -19.83 -8.24
CA GLU A 92 -10.79 -20.76 -8.78
C GLU A 92 -11.10 -20.53 -10.28
N ASN A 93 -10.93 -19.27 -10.73
CA ASN A 93 -11.08 -18.88 -12.13
C ASN A 93 -9.74 -18.86 -12.90
N ASN A 94 -8.67 -19.46 -12.35
CA ASN A 94 -7.33 -19.51 -12.91
C ASN A 94 -6.70 -18.13 -13.17
N ILE A 95 -7.08 -17.12 -12.41
CA ILE A 95 -6.51 -15.76 -12.46
C ILE A 95 -5.47 -15.61 -11.34
N LYS A 96 -4.24 -15.34 -11.72
CA LYS A 96 -3.12 -15.07 -10.80
C LYS A 96 -3.17 -13.64 -10.29
N ILE A 97 -2.57 -13.41 -9.13
CA ILE A 97 -2.59 -12.11 -8.45
C ILE A 97 -1.17 -11.61 -8.25
N VAL A 98 -0.96 -10.34 -8.58
CA VAL A 98 0.24 -9.58 -8.25
C VAL A 98 -0.17 -8.34 -7.49
N LEU A 99 0.47 -8.09 -6.35
CA LEU A 99 0.23 -6.93 -5.51
C LEU A 99 1.33 -5.89 -5.69
N ASP A 100 0.93 -4.62 -5.68
CA ASP A 100 1.88 -3.52 -5.63
C ASP A 100 2.49 -3.40 -4.23
N GLY A 101 3.80 -3.54 -4.15
CA GLY A 101 4.57 -3.36 -2.93
C GLY A 101 5.30 -2.02 -2.94
N VAL A 102 4.77 -1.01 -2.25
CA VAL A 102 5.40 0.30 -2.13
C VAL A 102 6.48 0.24 -1.06
N PHE A 103 7.69 -0.22 -1.42
CA PHE A 103 8.78 -0.42 -0.45
C PHE A 103 9.85 0.68 -0.45
N ASN A 104 9.73 1.71 -1.30
CA ASN A 104 10.67 2.83 -1.34
C ASN A 104 10.37 3.88 -0.25
N HIS A 105 9.11 4.06 0.08
CA HIS A 105 8.62 5.06 1.03
C HIS A 105 7.31 4.59 1.68
N VAL A 106 6.89 5.30 2.72
CA VAL A 106 5.64 5.10 3.45
C VAL A 106 4.94 6.43 3.68
N GLY A 107 3.66 6.39 4.03
CA GLY A 107 2.93 7.56 4.50
C GLY A 107 3.42 8.04 5.87
N ARG A 108 3.10 9.27 6.23
CA ARG A 108 3.45 9.84 7.53
C ARG A 108 2.77 9.15 8.71
N GLU A 109 1.61 8.55 8.47
CA GLU A 109 0.86 7.77 9.46
C GLU A 109 1.34 6.30 9.54
N PHE A 110 2.48 5.95 8.93
CA PHE A 110 3.11 4.66 9.13
C PHE A 110 3.56 4.54 10.58
N TRP A 111 3.11 3.50 11.26
CA TRP A 111 3.25 3.36 12.72
C TRP A 111 4.68 3.56 13.26
N ALA A 112 5.71 3.12 12.52
CA ALA A 112 7.10 3.33 12.93
C ALA A 112 7.55 4.80 12.75
N PHE A 113 6.99 5.52 11.78
CA PHE A 113 7.26 6.96 11.62
C PHE A 113 6.50 7.79 12.67
N GLU A 114 5.27 7.43 12.99
CA GLU A 114 4.52 8.05 14.11
C GLU A 114 5.26 7.90 15.43
N ASP A 115 5.91 6.75 15.65
CA ASP A 115 6.76 6.56 16.84
C ASP A 115 7.96 7.54 16.84
N VAL A 116 8.60 7.77 15.68
CA VAL A 116 9.66 8.79 15.56
C VAL A 116 9.12 10.19 15.82
N VAL A 117 7.96 10.54 15.29
CA VAL A 117 7.32 11.85 15.54
C VAL A 117 7.06 12.06 17.01
N LYS A 118 6.59 11.02 17.70
CA LYS A 118 6.24 11.08 19.13
C LYS A 118 7.45 11.08 20.05
N ASN A 119 8.47 10.25 19.79
CA ASN A 119 9.57 9.96 20.70
C ASN A 119 10.89 10.63 20.29
N GLY A 120 10.96 11.25 19.13
CA GLY A 120 12.14 11.92 18.59
C GLY A 120 13.35 10.99 18.54
N LYS A 121 14.50 11.47 19.00
CA LYS A 121 15.77 10.71 19.04
C LYS A 121 15.70 9.40 19.86
N ASN A 122 14.70 9.26 20.72
CA ASN A 122 14.53 8.07 21.57
C ASN A 122 13.74 6.94 20.85
N SER A 123 13.20 7.18 19.68
CA SER A 123 12.55 6.13 18.89
C SER A 123 13.58 5.10 18.42
N ARG A 124 13.26 3.82 18.61
CA ARG A 124 14.07 2.72 18.06
C ARG A 124 14.02 2.62 16.53
N TYR A 125 13.07 3.31 15.91
CA TYR A 125 12.84 3.28 14.46
C TYR A 125 13.56 4.38 13.69
N CYS A 126 14.37 5.22 14.34
CA CYS A 126 15.09 6.31 13.68
C CYS A 126 15.92 5.83 12.47
N ASN A 127 16.54 4.64 12.58
CA ASN A 127 17.36 4.06 11.51
C ASN A 127 16.55 3.46 10.34
N TRP A 128 15.22 3.42 10.45
CA TRP A 128 14.34 2.91 9.39
C TRP A 128 14.09 3.93 8.29
N PHE A 129 14.41 5.20 8.54
CA PHE A 129 14.16 6.31 7.62
C PHE A 129 15.46 6.98 7.19
N VAL A 130 15.48 7.47 5.95
CA VAL A 130 16.70 8.07 5.37
C VAL A 130 16.85 9.51 5.84
N ASN A 131 18.08 9.86 6.27
CA ASN A 131 18.49 11.21 6.58
C ASN A 131 17.62 11.92 7.65
N LEU A 132 17.22 11.18 8.70
CA LEU A 132 16.65 11.82 9.87
C LEU A 132 17.67 12.79 10.49
N ASN A 133 17.28 14.06 10.60
CA ASN A 133 18.11 15.13 11.16
C ASN A 133 17.30 15.89 12.21
N PHE A 134 17.72 15.75 13.47
CA PHE A 134 17.08 16.37 14.63
C PHE A 134 17.60 17.79 14.93
N ASP A 135 18.48 18.33 14.10
CA ASP A 135 19.02 19.69 14.23
C ASP A 135 18.32 20.69 13.27
N SER A 136 17.34 20.21 12.51
CA SER A 136 16.55 21.04 11.60
C SER A 136 15.09 20.56 11.54
N ARG A 137 14.16 21.46 11.27
CA ARG A 137 12.72 21.13 11.15
C ARG A 137 12.35 20.68 9.73
N SER A 138 11.33 19.84 9.65
CA SER A 138 10.73 19.49 8.35
C SER A 138 9.83 20.60 7.82
N LEU A 139 9.52 20.54 6.52
CA LEU A 139 8.51 21.42 5.90
C LEU A 139 7.10 21.14 6.43
N MET A 140 6.88 19.99 7.06
CA MET A 140 5.62 19.60 7.68
C MET A 140 5.49 20.08 9.13
N GLY A 141 6.52 20.78 9.66
CA GLY A 141 6.54 21.34 11.01
C GLY A 141 7.06 20.41 12.09
N ASP A 142 7.60 19.24 11.75
CA ASP A 142 8.22 18.33 12.71
C ASP A 142 9.49 18.94 13.31
N GLU A 143 9.83 18.58 14.56
CA GLU A 143 11.06 19.01 15.26
C GLU A 143 12.33 18.33 14.71
N PHE A 144 12.22 17.63 13.59
CA PHE A 144 13.30 16.98 12.85
C PHE A 144 13.01 17.02 11.36
N ASN A 145 14.04 16.86 10.53
CA ASN A 145 13.90 16.71 9.08
C ASN A 145 14.20 15.30 8.63
N TYR A 146 13.75 14.92 7.43
CA TYR A 146 13.90 13.59 6.85
C TYR A 146 13.91 13.66 5.33
N GLN A 147 14.40 12.62 4.67
CA GLN A 147 14.33 12.52 3.23
C GLN A 147 12.92 12.04 2.81
N SER A 148 12.31 12.79 1.91
CA SER A 148 11.05 12.45 1.26
C SER A 148 11.28 11.86 -0.13
N TRP A 149 10.23 11.26 -0.72
CA TRP A 149 10.25 10.85 -2.11
C TRP A 149 9.99 12.05 -3.04
N ASN A 150 11.00 12.40 -3.84
CA ASN A 150 10.94 13.52 -4.82
C ASN A 150 10.39 14.85 -4.27
N GLY A 151 10.67 15.16 -3.00
CA GLY A 151 10.20 16.39 -2.37
C GLY A 151 8.76 16.32 -1.83
N CYS A 152 8.07 15.21 -1.99
CA CYS A 152 6.74 14.98 -1.39
C CYS A 152 6.91 14.57 0.08
N TYR A 153 6.79 15.50 1.00
CA TYR A 153 7.03 15.26 2.43
C TYR A 153 5.98 14.35 3.10
N ASP A 154 4.84 14.12 2.45
CA ASP A 154 3.88 13.09 2.88
C ASP A 154 4.38 11.66 2.65
N LEU A 155 5.45 11.50 1.85
CA LEU A 155 6.03 10.21 1.48
C LEU A 155 7.44 10.09 2.05
N VAL A 156 7.54 9.46 3.21
CA VAL A 156 8.77 9.33 3.99
C VAL A 156 9.63 8.21 3.44
N LYS A 157 10.88 8.50 3.07
CA LYS A 157 11.77 7.53 2.43
C LYS A 157 12.29 6.49 3.42
N LEU A 158 12.11 5.20 3.08
CA LEU A 158 12.59 4.06 3.85
C LEU A 158 14.10 3.80 3.63
N ASN A 159 14.78 3.43 4.71
CA ASN A 159 16.18 3.04 4.68
C ASN A 159 16.34 1.53 4.39
N LEU A 160 16.26 1.15 3.12
CA LEU A 160 16.39 -0.25 2.69
C LEU A 160 17.77 -0.89 2.99
N LYS A 161 18.74 -0.15 3.51
CA LYS A 161 20.02 -0.71 3.99
C LYS A 161 19.89 -1.26 5.41
N ASN A 162 18.88 -0.88 6.18
CA ASN A 162 18.62 -1.39 7.50
C ASN A 162 18.07 -2.82 7.44
N GLN A 163 18.71 -3.77 8.14
CA GLN A 163 18.31 -5.18 8.12
C GLN A 163 16.99 -5.44 8.85
N GLU A 164 16.75 -4.77 9.97
CA GLU A 164 15.49 -4.90 10.73
C GLU A 164 14.30 -4.47 9.89
N GLN A 165 14.42 -3.35 9.18
CA GLN A 165 13.37 -2.83 8.32
C GLN A 165 13.09 -3.74 7.12
N ARG A 166 14.10 -4.48 6.62
CA ARG A 166 13.91 -5.44 5.53
C ARG A 166 13.29 -6.78 5.96
N SER A 167 13.33 -7.09 7.24
CA SER A 167 12.73 -8.32 7.79
C SER A 167 11.31 -8.09 8.33
N PHE A 168 10.84 -6.87 8.29
CA PHE A 168 9.46 -6.46 8.53
C PHE A 168 8.66 -6.60 7.25
#